data_a46c4a4ab5ab181e8322529823292608
#
_entry.id   a46c4a4ab5ab181e8322529823292608
#
_cell.length_a   1.000
_cell.length_b   1.000
_cell.length_c   1.000
_cell.angle_alpha   90.00
_cell.angle_beta   90.00
_cell.angle_gamma   90.00
#
_symmetry.space_group_name_H-M   'P 1'
#
loop_
_entity.id
_entity.type
_entity.pdbx_description
1 polymer ?
#
loop_
_entity_poly.entity_id
_entity_poly.type
_entity_poly.pdbx_seq_one_letter_code
_entity_poly.pdbx_strand_id
1 'polypeptide(L)'
;MRKPNDITLKEAIEKMLKHYRIKGKFDETGVVALWPEIMGTAVSNRTTQIYVHQHKLFVRIESSVIKNELLMVRSAIIHKINERIGTPVISEIVFL
;
A
#
# COMPACT_ATOMS: atom_id res chain seq x y z
N MET A 1 -28.18 -12.55 -30.08
CA MET A 1 -28.53 -12.76 -28.66
C MET A 1 -27.35 -12.46 -27.77
N ARG A 2 -27.59 -11.71 -26.72
CA ARG A 2 -26.55 -11.34 -25.76
C ARG A 2 -26.30 -12.53 -24.81
N LYS A 3 -25.04 -12.93 -24.63
CA LYS A 3 -24.68 -13.99 -23.69
C LYS A 3 -24.73 -13.49 -22.26
N PRO A 4 -24.89 -14.38 -21.24
CA PRO A 4 -25.00 -13.95 -19.86
C PRO A 4 -23.84 -13.10 -19.33
N ASN A 5 -22.63 -13.31 -19.88
CA ASN A 5 -21.45 -12.55 -19.46
C ASN A 5 -21.05 -11.43 -20.43
N ASP A 6 -21.90 -11.16 -21.43
CA ASP A 6 -21.70 -10.02 -22.31
C ASP A 6 -22.15 -8.76 -21.61
N ILE A 7 -21.29 -7.73 -21.62
CA ILE A 7 -21.60 -6.41 -21.09
C ILE A 7 -21.26 -5.35 -22.12
N THR A 8 -21.94 -4.21 -22.09
CA THR A 8 -21.61 -3.09 -22.95
C THR A 8 -20.25 -2.52 -22.56
N LEU A 9 -19.59 -1.86 -23.51
CA LEU A 9 -18.32 -1.18 -23.24
C LEU A 9 -18.46 -0.16 -22.10
N LYS A 10 -19.59 0.58 -22.09
CA LYS A 10 -19.88 1.54 -21.03
C LYS A 10 -19.98 0.87 -19.66
N GLU A 11 -20.71 -0.24 -19.55
CA GLU A 11 -20.84 -1.00 -18.32
C GLU A 11 -19.48 -1.54 -17.85
N ALA A 12 -18.66 -2.04 -18.77
CA ALA A 12 -17.33 -2.53 -18.45
C ALA A 12 -16.45 -1.43 -17.86
N ILE A 13 -16.47 -0.24 -18.46
CA ILE A 13 -15.71 0.93 -18.00
C ILE A 13 -16.20 1.39 -16.64
N GLU A 14 -17.51 1.47 -16.44
CA GLU A 14 -18.11 1.86 -15.16
C GLU A 14 -17.73 0.90 -14.04
N LYS A 15 -17.80 -0.39 -14.29
CA LYS A 15 -17.38 -1.43 -13.32
C LYS A 15 -15.91 -1.33 -12.99
N MET A 16 -15.07 -1.12 -14.00
CA MET A 16 -13.64 -0.98 -13.82
C MET A 16 -13.29 0.24 -12.96
N LEU A 17 -13.88 1.40 -13.25
CA LEU A 17 -13.66 2.63 -12.48
C LEU A 17 -14.12 2.47 -11.02
N LYS A 18 -15.27 1.85 -10.81
CA LYS A 18 -15.80 1.58 -9.47
C LYS A 18 -14.84 0.65 -8.71
N HIS A 19 -14.37 -0.40 -9.37
CA HIS A 19 -13.44 -1.35 -8.79
C HIS A 19 -12.14 -0.66 -8.34
N TYR A 20 -11.55 0.18 -9.19
CA TYR A 20 -10.32 0.91 -8.87
C TYR A 20 -10.51 1.88 -7.70
N ARG A 21 -11.63 2.59 -7.65
CA ARG A 21 -11.91 3.51 -6.54
C ARG A 21 -11.99 2.79 -5.19
N ILE A 22 -12.74 1.69 -5.16
CA ILE A 22 -12.92 0.89 -3.94
C ILE A 22 -11.60 0.22 -3.57
N LYS A 23 -10.93 -0.37 -4.56
CA LYS A 23 -9.67 -1.06 -4.36
C LYS A 23 -8.58 -0.12 -3.86
N GLY A 24 -8.49 1.10 -4.39
CA GLY A 24 -7.51 2.09 -3.95
C GLY A 24 -7.61 2.36 -2.45
N LYS A 25 -8.82 2.51 -1.93
CA LYS A 25 -9.03 2.73 -0.50
C LYS A 25 -8.70 1.50 0.33
N PHE A 26 -9.06 0.31 -0.13
CA PHE A 26 -8.70 -0.94 0.53
C PHE A 26 -7.19 -1.17 0.49
N ASP A 27 -6.53 -0.83 -0.62
CA ASP A 27 -5.10 -1.00 -0.76
C ASP A 27 -4.32 -0.13 0.24
N GLU A 28 -4.75 1.10 0.48
CA GLU A 28 -4.16 1.95 1.50
C GLU A 28 -4.29 1.34 2.90
N THR A 29 -5.46 0.82 3.23
CA THR A 29 -5.69 0.10 4.48
C THR A 29 -4.84 -1.17 4.53
N GLY A 30 -4.73 -1.87 3.41
CA GLY A 30 -3.92 -3.07 3.27
C GLY A 30 -2.44 -2.81 3.51
N VAL A 31 -1.91 -1.65 3.09
CA VAL A 31 -0.52 -1.27 3.34
C VAL A 31 -0.23 -1.23 4.83
N VAL A 32 -1.12 -0.60 5.60
CA VAL A 32 -0.97 -0.51 7.07
C VAL A 32 -0.98 -1.90 7.69
N ALA A 33 -1.89 -2.78 7.25
CA ALA A 33 -1.98 -4.16 7.74
C ALA A 33 -0.76 -5.00 7.35
N LEU A 34 -0.15 -4.74 6.19
CA LEU A 34 1.04 -5.47 5.71
C LEU A 34 2.32 -5.10 6.44
N TRP A 35 2.37 -3.92 7.07
CA TRP A 35 3.60 -3.43 7.67
C TRP A 35 4.24 -4.43 8.65
N PRO A 36 3.52 -5.00 9.62
CA PRO A 36 4.09 -6.00 10.51
C PRO A 36 4.56 -7.26 9.80
N GLU A 37 3.83 -7.70 8.76
CA GLU A 37 4.18 -8.91 8.01
C GLU A 37 5.48 -8.73 7.23
N ILE A 38 5.66 -7.56 6.61
CA ILE A 38 6.83 -7.27 5.77
C ILE A 38 8.06 -6.94 6.63
N MET A 39 7.88 -6.13 7.66
CA MET A 39 8.98 -5.63 8.47
C MET A 39 9.33 -6.51 9.67
N GLY A 40 8.41 -7.37 10.11
CA GLY A 40 8.61 -8.19 11.29
C GLY A 40 8.29 -7.47 12.60
N THR A 41 8.32 -8.22 13.70
CA THR A 41 7.91 -7.72 15.02
C THR A 41 8.87 -6.67 15.57
N ALA A 42 10.16 -6.79 15.31
CA ALA A 42 11.16 -5.85 15.83
C ALA A 42 10.88 -4.42 15.34
N VAL A 43 10.59 -4.26 14.06
CA VAL A 43 10.26 -2.95 13.47
C VAL A 43 8.84 -2.55 13.84
N SER A 44 7.88 -3.46 13.76
CA SER A 44 6.48 -3.19 14.06
C SER A 44 6.29 -2.71 15.50
N ASN A 45 6.98 -3.32 16.46
CA ASN A 45 6.91 -2.94 17.87
C ASN A 45 7.48 -1.54 18.14
N ARG A 46 8.33 -1.04 17.25
CA ARG A 46 8.89 0.31 17.34
C ARG A 46 8.14 1.33 16.48
N THR A 47 7.12 0.89 15.77
CA THR A 47 6.28 1.75 14.94
C THR A 47 5.14 2.29 15.78
N THR A 48 5.13 3.58 16.03
CA THR A 48 4.11 4.24 16.86
C THR A 48 3.02 4.91 16.05
N GLN A 49 3.28 5.18 14.77
CA GLN A 49 2.31 5.79 13.88
C GLN A 49 2.57 5.33 12.46
N ILE A 50 1.51 4.98 11.75
CA ILE A 50 1.58 4.58 10.34
C ILE A 50 0.29 4.97 9.64
N TYR A 51 0.41 5.64 8.50
CA TYR A 51 -0.72 5.98 7.65
C TYR A 51 -0.26 6.26 6.23
N VAL A 52 -1.20 6.20 5.28
CA VAL A 52 -0.96 6.52 3.88
C VAL A 52 -1.72 7.80 3.54
N HIS A 53 -1.07 8.71 2.85
CA HIS A 53 -1.68 9.94 2.35
C HIS A 53 -1.03 10.33 1.02
N GLN A 54 -1.85 10.53 -0.01
CA GLN A 54 -1.40 10.94 -1.34
C GLN A 54 -0.27 10.03 -1.88
N HIS A 55 -0.47 8.71 -1.81
CA HIS A 55 0.48 7.69 -2.26
C HIS A 55 1.81 7.70 -1.52
N LYS A 56 1.86 8.32 -0.35
CA LYS A 56 3.04 8.32 0.51
C LYS A 56 2.73 7.58 1.80
N LEU A 57 3.62 6.69 2.20
CA LEU A 57 3.52 6.00 3.47
C LEU A 57 4.29 6.79 4.53
N PHE A 58 3.58 7.23 5.56
CA PHE A 58 4.18 7.96 6.69
C PHE A 58 4.31 7.02 7.87
N VAL A 59 5.53 6.91 8.40
CA VAL A 59 5.84 5.98 9.49
C VAL A 59 6.67 6.70 10.53
N ARG A 60 6.24 6.59 11.80
CA ARG A 60 7.03 7.07 12.93
C ARG A 60 7.66 5.87 13.62
N ILE A 61 8.99 5.83 13.65
CA ILE A 61 9.77 4.76 14.25
C ILE A 61 10.47 5.31 15.50
N GLU A 62 10.26 4.65 16.63
CA GLU A 62 10.84 5.02 17.93
C GLU A 62 12.23 4.39 18.16
N SER A 63 13.06 4.39 17.10
CA SER A 63 14.43 3.94 17.17
C SER A 63 15.19 4.58 16.01
N SER A 64 16.18 5.40 16.35
CA SER A 64 17.00 6.06 15.32
C SER A 64 17.84 5.07 14.53
N VAL A 65 18.29 4.00 15.17
CA VAL A 65 19.06 2.94 14.49
C VAL A 65 18.21 2.23 13.45
N ILE A 66 17.01 1.79 13.84
CA ILE A 66 16.08 1.12 12.92
C ILE A 66 15.66 2.09 11.81
N LYS A 67 15.33 3.33 12.14
CA LYS A 67 14.95 4.35 11.17
C LYS A 67 16.03 4.53 10.11
N ASN A 68 17.29 4.65 10.51
CA ASN A 68 18.41 4.82 9.59
C ASN A 68 18.60 3.60 8.68
N GLU A 69 18.44 2.39 9.22
CA GLU A 69 18.51 1.17 8.43
C GLU A 69 17.39 1.12 7.39
N LEU A 70 16.16 1.47 7.77
CA LEU A 70 15.02 1.48 6.86
C LEU A 70 15.16 2.55 5.77
N LEU A 71 15.74 3.70 6.09
CA LEU A 71 16.02 4.74 5.09
C LEU A 71 16.93 4.24 3.97
N MET A 72 17.89 3.40 4.30
CA MET A 72 18.84 2.84 3.34
C MET A 72 18.17 1.85 2.37
N VAL A 73 17.09 1.21 2.78
CA VAL A 73 16.40 0.18 1.98
C VAL A 73 14.98 0.60 1.58
N ARG A 74 14.66 1.88 1.67
CA ARG A 74 13.28 2.36 1.41
C ARG A 74 12.74 1.99 0.04
N SER A 75 13.56 2.04 -1.01
CA SER A 75 13.13 1.66 -2.36
C SER A 75 12.72 0.19 -2.43
N ALA A 76 13.46 -0.68 -1.76
CA ALA A 76 13.13 -2.10 -1.68
C ALA A 76 11.83 -2.34 -0.91
N ILE A 77 11.59 -1.56 0.15
CA ILE A 77 10.35 -1.64 0.94
C ILE A 77 9.16 -1.22 0.10
N ILE A 78 9.27 -0.10 -0.63
CA ILE A 78 8.22 0.39 -1.53
C ILE A 78 7.88 -0.69 -2.55
N HIS A 79 8.89 -1.25 -3.20
CA HIS A 79 8.70 -2.30 -4.20
C HIS A 79 8.00 -3.52 -3.62
N LYS A 80 8.41 -3.95 -2.45
CA LYS A 80 7.86 -5.14 -1.78
C LYS A 80 6.39 -4.94 -1.39
N ILE A 81 6.05 -3.76 -0.88
CA ILE A 81 4.67 -3.42 -0.54
C ILE A 81 3.81 -3.40 -1.79
N ASN A 82 4.24 -2.71 -2.83
CA ASN A 82 3.49 -2.60 -4.08
C ASN A 82 3.31 -3.96 -4.76
N GLU A 83 4.33 -4.81 -4.70
CA GLU A 83 4.26 -6.17 -5.23
C GLU A 83 3.22 -7.02 -4.46
N ARG A 84 3.20 -6.93 -3.14
CA ARG A 84 2.25 -7.68 -2.31
C ARG A 84 0.82 -7.21 -2.50
N ILE A 85 0.60 -5.92 -2.67
CA ILE A 85 -0.72 -5.34 -2.96
C ILE A 85 -1.15 -5.63 -4.41
N GLY A 86 -0.19 -5.68 -5.33
CA GLY A 86 -0.44 -5.92 -6.75
C GLY A 86 -0.63 -4.66 -7.59
N THR A 87 -0.56 -3.48 -6.97
CA THR A 87 -0.65 -2.18 -7.65
C THR A 87 0.35 -1.21 -7.04
N PRO A 88 0.80 -0.16 -7.76
CA PRO A 88 1.72 0.84 -7.20
C PRO A 88 0.99 1.80 -6.25
N VAL A 89 0.55 1.29 -5.10
CA VAL A 89 -0.25 2.02 -4.12
C VAL A 89 0.55 3.12 -3.40
N ILE A 90 1.86 2.93 -3.22
CA ILE A 90 2.73 3.95 -2.65
C ILE A 90 3.90 4.24 -3.56
N SER A 91 4.32 5.50 -3.60
CA SER A 91 5.47 5.96 -4.39
C SER A 91 6.62 6.40 -3.51
N GLU A 92 6.38 6.64 -2.22
CA GLU A 92 7.37 7.15 -1.30
C GLU A 92 7.09 6.69 0.13
N ILE A 93 8.14 6.58 0.95
CA ILE A 93 8.02 6.39 2.40
C ILE A 93 8.67 7.58 3.08
N VAL A 94 7.94 8.17 4.02
CA VAL A 94 8.42 9.28 4.85
C VAL A 94 8.55 8.79 6.28
N PHE A 95 9.76 8.84 6.83
CA PHE A 95 10.01 8.49 8.23
C PHE A 95 9.96 9.77 9.08
N LEU A 96 8.96 9.81 9.92
CA LEU A 96 8.70 10.95 10.80
C LEU A 96 9.66 11.04 11.99
#